data_dec16d29ac8b8d363fc49b1b3fe8e0b2
#
_entry.id   dec16d29ac8b8d363fc49b1b3fe8e0b2
#
_cell.length_a   1.000
_cell.length_b   1.000
_cell.length_c   1.000
_cell.angle_alpha   90.00
_cell.angle_beta   90.00
_cell.angle_gamma   90.00
#
_symmetry.space_group_name_H-M   'P 1'
#
loop_
_entity.id
_entity.type
_entity.pdbx_description
1 polymer ?
#
loop_
_entity_poly.entity_id
_entity_poly.type
_entity_poly.pdbx_seq_one_letter_code
_entity_poly.pdbx_strand_id
1 'polypeptide(L)'
;MSAEGAGPVPSDHADRIRWNAKWAAGSAPSFTPHLLAVRALALDLPDGPVADLACGPSGSVLLAAAQGRRVTAVDVSEVALGLLGEEARRRGLVRQVTMVHADLAAWSPEPGSYALVLCIGFWDAGVFAAAAAAVADGGLLAWEALTAEARRAHPDLPSAWCLAPGEPASLLPPGFGVLDQSEVPGRNRRRLLARRASSIQ
;
A
#
# COMPACT_ATOMS: atom_id res chain seq x y z
N MET A 1 17.56 11.38 1.72
CA MET A 1 16.67 11.78 0.62
C MET A 1 15.39 12.25 1.26
N SER A 2 15.09 13.54 1.11
CA SER A 2 13.92 14.19 1.70
C SER A 2 12.66 13.69 1.00
N ALA A 3 11.59 13.47 1.75
CA ALA A 3 10.25 13.17 1.22
C ALA A 3 9.68 14.46 0.60
N GLU A 4 10.30 14.93 -0.50
CA GLU A 4 9.85 16.11 -1.23
C GLU A 4 8.73 15.71 -2.20
N GLY A 5 7.56 16.30 -2.02
CA GLY A 5 6.54 16.27 -3.06
C GLY A 5 5.08 16.36 -2.63
N ALA A 6 4.72 16.03 -1.39
CA ALA A 6 3.34 16.21 -0.96
C ALA A 6 3.23 17.39 0.00
N GLY A 7 2.39 18.36 -0.33
CA GLY A 7 1.97 19.38 0.62
C GLY A 7 1.26 18.75 1.83
N PRO A 8 1.15 19.48 2.96
CA PRO A 8 0.46 18.97 4.15
C PRO A 8 -1.00 18.63 3.81
N VAL A 9 -1.48 17.48 4.30
CA VAL A 9 -2.89 17.08 4.13
C VAL A 9 -3.77 18.08 4.88
N PRO A 10 -4.74 18.75 4.22
CA PRO A 10 -5.62 19.70 4.87
C PRO A 10 -6.37 19.10 6.06
N SER A 11 -6.65 19.90 7.10
CA SER A 11 -7.35 19.43 8.29
C SER A 11 -8.81 19.04 8.02
N ASP A 12 -9.42 19.58 6.98
CA ASP A 12 -10.78 19.34 6.52
C ASP A 12 -10.88 18.25 5.44
N HIS A 13 -9.77 17.59 5.10
CA HIS A 13 -9.76 16.49 4.14
C HIS A 13 -10.65 15.34 4.62
N ALA A 14 -11.65 14.96 3.83
CA ALA A 14 -12.72 14.02 4.24
C ALA A 14 -12.18 12.65 4.69
N ASP A 15 -11.23 12.07 3.94
CA ASP A 15 -10.65 10.78 4.30
C ASP A 15 -9.76 10.88 5.55
N ARG A 16 -9.01 11.98 5.73
CA ARG A 16 -8.25 12.23 6.95
C ARG A 16 -9.16 12.22 8.18
N ILE A 17 -10.25 12.99 8.15
CA ILE A 17 -11.24 13.06 9.25
C ILE A 17 -11.80 11.66 9.52
N ARG A 18 -12.26 10.97 8.47
CA ARG A 18 -12.86 9.65 8.57
C ARG A 18 -11.92 8.60 9.17
N TRP A 19 -10.70 8.51 8.66
CA TRP A 19 -9.74 7.52 9.12
C TRP A 19 -9.16 7.85 10.50
N ASN A 20 -8.93 9.13 10.80
CA ASN A 20 -8.55 9.56 12.16
C ASN A 20 -9.62 9.16 13.19
N ALA A 21 -10.89 9.42 12.90
CA ALA A 21 -11.98 9.04 13.79
C ALA A 21 -12.05 7.52 14.01
N LYS A 22 -11.87 6.73 12.93
CA LYS A 22 -11.82 5.27 13.01
C LYS A 22 -10.70 4.78 13.92
N TRP A 23 -9.49 5.29 13.75
CA TRP A 23 -8.33 4.83 14.50
C TRP A 23 -8.29 5.37 15.93
N ALA A 24 -8.86 6.55 16.18
CA ALA A 24 -8.99 7.08 17.53
C ALA A 24 -10.05 6.34 18.37
N ALA A 25 -11.15 5.87 17.74
CA ALA A 25 -12.24 5.19 18.43
C ALA A 25 -12.07 3.67 18.51
N GLY A 26 -11.13 3.09 17.76
CA GLY A 26 -10.97 1.65 17.63
C GLY A 26 -10.20 0.99 18.78
N SER A 27 -10.30 -0.33 18.86
CA SER A 27 -9.41 -1.16 19.66
C SER A 27 -7.99 -1.12 19.10
N ALA A 28 -6.99 -1.43 19.95
CA ALA A 28 -5.59 -1.47 19.53
C ALA A 28 -5.40 -2.36 18.28
N PRO A 29 -4.64 -1.90 17.27
CA PRO A 29 -4.38 -2.68 16.07
C PRO A 29 -3.63 -3.97 16.40
N SER A 30 -3.91 -5.02 15.66
CA SER A 30 -3.22 -6.32 15.86
C SER A 30 -1.77 -6.30 15.38
N PHE A 31 -1.42 -5.39 14.46
CA PHE A 31 -0.13 -5.39 13.75
C PHE A 31 0.25 -6.73 13.12
N THR A 32 -0.73 -7.53 12.77
CA THR A 32 -0.53 -8.77 12.02
C THR A 32 -0.22 -8.42 10.57
N PRO A 33 0.89 -8.92 9.98
CA PRO A 33 1.19 -8.68 8.58
C PRO A 33 0.10 -9.27 7.67
N HIS A 34 -0.24 -8.57 6.60
CA HIS A 34 -1.17 -9.06 5.61
C HIS A 34 -0.57 -10.23 4.81
N LEU A 35 -1.36 -11.25 4.51
CA LEU A 35 -0.86 -12.47 3.83
C LEU A 35 -0.23 -12.17 2.46
N LEU A 36 -0.78 -11.21 1.70
CA LEU A 36 -0.20 -10.80 0.43
C LEU A 36 1.21 -10.17 0.62
N ALA A 37 1.39 -9.38 1.67
CA ALA A 37 2.70 -8.82 2.01
C ALA A 37 3.69 -9.89 2.44
N VAL A 38 3.26 -10.85 3.28
CA VAL A 38 4.08 -12.00 3.67
C VAL A 38 4.55 -12.76 2.43
N ARG A 39 3.63 -13.04 1.49
CA ARG A 39 3.95 -13.73 0.23
C ARG A 39 4.91 -12.93 -0.64
N ALA A 40 4.68 -11.62 -0.81
CA ALA A 40 5.55 -10.77 -1.62
C ALA A 40 6.97 -10.67 -1.05
N LEU A 41 7.09 -10.50 0.28
CA LEU A 41 8.39 -10.40 0.97
C LEU A 41 9.16 -11.73 1.05
N ALA A 42 8.49 -12.86 0.81
CA ALA A 42 9.14 -14.18 0.72
C ALA A 42 9.69 -14.51 -0.67
N LEU A 43 9.35 -13.70 -1.67
CA LEU A 43 9.90 -13.84 -3.02
C LEU A 43 11.26 -13.13 -3.12
N ASP A 44 12.02 -13.51 -4.14
CA ASP A 44 13.25 -12.81 -4.50
C ASP A 44 12.93 -11.38 -4.94
N LEU A 45 13.50 -10.41 -4.22
CA LEU A 45 13.33 -8.98 -4.43
C LEU A 45 14.70 -8.34 -4.69
N PRO A 46 14.80 -7.40 -5.61
CA PRO A 46 16.02 -6.63 -5.76
C PRO A 46 16.33 -5.85 -4.48
N ASP A 47 17.56 -5.36 -4.39
CA ASP A 47 17.92 -4.41 -3.35
C ASP A 47 17.09 -3.14 -3.50
N GLY A 48 16.65 -2.58 -2.37
CA GLY A 48 15.87 -1.35 -2.38
C GLY A 48 14.83 -1.29 -1.27
N PRO A 49 14.20 -0.12 -1.12
CA PRO A 49 13.17 0.11 -0.12
C PRO A 49 11.82 -0.54 -0.51
N VAL A 50 10.94 -0.60 0.46
CA VAL A 50 9.53 -1.00 0.32
C VAL A 50 8.66 0.24 0.53
N ALA A 51 7.60 0.41 -0.28
CA ALA A 51 6.52 1.36 0.00
C ALA A 51 5.26 0.60 0.43
N ASP A 52 4.58 1.08 1.47
CA ASP A 52 3.25 0.61 1.86
C ASP A 52 2.29 1.80 1.82
N LEU A 53 1.36 1.77 0.87
CA LEU A 53 0.46 2.88 0.51
C LEU A 53 -0.91 2.68 1.18
N ALA A 54 -1.50 3.75 1.71
CA ALA A 54 -2.68 3.71 2.58
C ALA A 54 -2.49 2.68 3.69
N CYS A 55 -1.32 2.72 4.33
CA CYS A 55 -0.81 1.63 5.14
C CYS A 55 -1.60 1.42 6.44
N GLY A 56 -2.24 2.45 6.98
CA GLY A 56 -2.79 2.38 8.33
C GLY A 56 -1.74 1.99 9.37
N PRO A 57 -2.15 1.43 10.53
CA PRO A 57 -1.22 0.83 11.50
C PRO A 57 -0.80 -0.57 11.01
N SER A 58 0.15 -0.60 10.07
CA SER A 58 0.49 -1.78 9.26
C SER A 58 1.49 -2.73 9.93
N GLY A 59 1.08 -3.98 10.12
CA GLY A 59 2.00 -5.07 10.45
C GLY A 59 2.92 -5.46 9.29
N SER A 60 2.53 -5.17 8.05
CA SER A 60 3.35 -5.44 6.86
C SER A 60 4.57 -4.52 6.79
N VAL A 61 4.41 -3.24 7.16
CA VAL A 61 5.53 -2.29 7.35
C VAL A 61 6.52 -2.84 8.36
N LEU A 62 6.03 -3.30 9.51
CA LEU A 62 6.88 -3.83 10.58
C LEU A 62 7.59 -5.12 10.18
N LEU A 63 6.93 -5.98 9.39
CA LEU A 63 7.55 -7.19 8.86
C LEU A 63 8.71 -6.85 7.90
N ALA A 64 8.49 -5.97 6.94
CA ALA A 64 9.52 -5.56 5.99
C ALA A 64 10.71 -4.89 6.70
N ALA A 65 10.43 -4.02 7.68
CA ALA A 65 11.44 -3.37 8.49
C ALA A 65 12.25 -4.37 9.33
N ALA A 66 11.61 -5.39 9.91
CA ALA A 66 12.28 -6.45 10.66
C ALA A 66 13.18 -7.34 9.78
N GLN A 67 12.89 -7.43 8.48
CA GLN A 67 13.76 -8.07 7.48
C GLN A 67 14.93 -7.16 7.01
N GLY A 68 15.11 -5.99 7.64
CA GLY A 68 16.18 -5.05 7.33
C GLY A 68 15.89 -4.11 6.15
N ARG A 69 14.69 -4.14 5.56
CA ARG A 69 14.30 -3.23 4.48
C ARG A 69 14.02 -1.83 5.03
N ARG A 70 14.41 -0.79 4.31
CA ARG A 70 13.87 0.56 4.53
C ARG A 70 12.45 0.59 4.02
N VAL A 71 11.53 1.17 4.78
CA VAL A 71 10.11 1.20 4.44
C VAL A 71 9.60 2.63 4.47
N THR A 72 8.94 3.05 3.41
CA THR A 72 8.14 4.27 3.34
C THR A 72 6.68 3.90 3.56
N ALA A 73 6.12 4.31 4.70
CA ALA A 73 4.74 4.07 5.09
C ALA A 73 3.93 5.35 4.86
N VAL A 74 2.99 5.33 3.92
CA VAL A 74 2.21 6.51 3.51
C VAL A 74 0.76 6.32 3.93
N ASP A 75 0.20 7.29 4.63
CA ASP A 75 -1.22 7.32 4.98
C ASP A 75 -1.74 8.76 5.14
N VAL A 76 -3.03 8.94 4.89
CA VAL A 76 -3.75 10.20 5.08
C VAL A 76 -4.07 10.47 6.55
N SER A 77 -3.99 9.43 7.41
CA SER A 77 -4.32 9.50 8.84
C SER A 77 -3.05 9.60 9.67
N GLU A 78 -2.83 10.77 10.28
CA GLU A 78 -1.76 10.96 11.26
C GLU A 78 -1.96 10.12 12.52
N VAL A 79 -3.19 9.78 12.88
CA VAL A 79 -3.50 8.89 14.01
C VAL A 79 -3.01 7.48 13.72
N ALA A 80 -3.27 6.96 12.52
CA ALA A 80 -2.78 5.65 12.08
C ALA A 80 -1.25 5.58 12.07
N LEU A 81 -0.61 6.62 11.51
CA LEU A 81 0.85 6.73 11.49
C LEU A 81 1.44 6.86 12.90
N GLY A 82 0.76 7.57 13.81
CA GLY A 82 1.14 7.64 15.23
C GLY A 82 1.18 6.27 15.89
N LEU A 83 0.11 5.48 15.72
CA LEU A 83 0.03 4.10 16.24
C LEU A 83 1.13 3.20 15.65
N LEU A 84 1.39 3.31 14.34
CA LEU A 84 2.47 2.59 13.69
C LEU A 84 3.84 3.01 14.24
N GLY A 85 4.05 4.30 14.46
CA GLY A 85 5.29 4.85 15.01
C GLY A 85 5.59 4.40 16.43
N GLU A 86 4.58 4.33 17.28
CA GLU A 86 4.70 3.79 18.63
C GLU A 86 5.09 2.32 18.61
N GLU A 87 4.46 1.52 17.76
CA GLU A 87 4.76 0.10 17.64
C GLU A 87 6.16 -0.13 17.01
N ALA A 88 6.53 0.66 16.00
CA ALA A 88 7.88 0.61 15.42
C ALA A 88 8.96 0.93 16.47
N ARG A 89 8.69 1.92 17.35
CA ARG A 89 9.58 2.26 18.46
C ARG A 89 9.68 1.13 19.46
N ARG A 90 8.55 0.53 19.84
CA ARG A 90 8.50 -0.61 20.76
C ARG A 90 9.30 -1.81 20.24
N ARG A 91 9.34 -2.03 18.91
CA ARG A 91 10.10 -3.10 18.25
C ARG A 91 11.54 -2.71 17.87
N GLY A 92 11.98 -1.49 18.13
CA GLY A 92 13.32 -1.03 17.77
C GLY A 92 13.50 -0.81 16.25
N LEU A 93 12.42 -0.58 15.49
CA LEU A 93 12.42 -0.49 14.02
C LEU A 93 12.33 0.95 13.47
N VAL A 94 12.44 1.96 14.34
CA VAL A 94 12.27 3.39 13.93
C VAL A 94 13.23 3.81 12.83
N ARG A 95 14.44 3.27 12.81
CA ARG A 95 15.47 3.64 11.82
C ARG A 95 15.17 3.09 10.42
N GLN A 96 14.33 2.07 10.31
CA GLN A 96 13.95 1.43 9.07
C GLN A 96 12.66 2.02 8.48
N VAL A 97 11.83 2.71 9.27
CA VAL A 97 10.50 3.17 8.85
C VAL A 97 10.48 4.70 8.72
N THR A 98 10.20 5.17 7.53
CA THR A 98 9.87 6.57 7.24
C THR A 98 8.35 6.69 7.11
N MET A 99 7.72 7.51 7.94
CA MET A 99 6.28 7.75 7.89
C MET A 99 6.01 9.02 7.11
N VAL A 100 5.11 8.95 6.13
CA VAL A 100 4.72 10.05 5.26
C VAL A 100 3.23 10.30 5.44
N HIS A 101 2.88 11.44 6.05
CA HIS A 101 1.50 11.89 6.17
C HIS A 101 1.13 12.61 4.87
N ALA A 102 0.42 11.92 3.98
CA ALA A 102 0.07 12.44 2.66
C ALA A 102 -1.25 11.86 2.14
N ASP A 103 -1.94 12.64 1.31
CA ASP A 103 -2.95 12.13 0.40
C ASP A 103 -2.24 11.49 -0.81
N LEU A 104 -2.55 10.23 -1.10
CA LEU A 104 -1.97 9.49 -2.22
C LEU A 104 -2.28 10.12 -3.59
N ALA A 105 -3.40 10.84 -3.73
CA ALA A 105 -3.71 11.56 -4.96
C ALA A 105 -2.75 12.73 -5.23
N ALA A 106 -2.12 13.26 -4.17
CA ALA A 106 -1.15 14.35 -4.24
C ALA A 106 0.30 13.90 -4.03
N TRP A 107 0.52 12.63 -3.64
CA TRP A 107 1.83 12.06 -3.38
C TRP A 107 2.30 11.23 -4.58
N SER A 108 3.46 11.58 -5.12
CA SER A 108 4.05 10.87 -6.27
C SER A 108 5.39 10.27 -5.88
N PRO A 109 5.48 8.93 -5.83
CA PRO A 109 6.75 8.25 -5.63
C PRO A 109 7.68 8.42 -6.83
N GLU A 110 8.98 8.47 -6.59
CA GLU A 110 9.96 8.48 -7.68
C GLU A 110 9.89 7.17 -8.48
N PRO A 111 9.81 7.22 -9.82
CA PRO A 111 9.76 6.03 -10.65
C PRO A 111 10.95 5.10 -10.42
N GLY A 112 10.70 3.78 -10.39
CA GLY A 112 11.73 2.76 -10.27
C GLY A 112 12.47 2.74 -8.93
N SER A 113 11.94 3.37 -7.87
CA SER A 113 12.66 3.57 -6.60
C SER A 113 12.41 2.47 -5.55
N TYR A 114 11.41 1.61 -5.73
CA TYR A 114 11.01 0.63 -4.73
C TYR A 114 11.15 -0.82 -5.22
N ALA A 115 11.78 -1.66 -4.42
CA ALA A 115 11.83 -3.11 -4.65
C ALA A 115 10.46 -3.78 -4.51
N LEU A 116 9.60 -3.21 -3.67
CA LEU A 116 8.23 -3.67 -3.47
C LEU A 116 7.33 -2.47 -3.17
N VAL A 117 6.20 -2.39 -3.87
CA VAL A 117 5.10 -1.48 -3.53
C VAL A 117 3.90 -2.29 -3.08
N LEU A 118 3.41 -2.01 -1.88
CA LEU A 118 2.23 -2.62 -1.26
C LEU A 118 1.09 -1.60 -1.21
N CYS A 119 -0.13 -2.05 -1.44
CA CYS A 119 -1.34 -1.30 -1.13
C CYS A 119 -2.49 -2.26 -0.79
N ILE A 120 -3.03 -2.17 0.42
CA ILE A 120 -4.03 -3.10 0.92
C ILE A 120 -5.28 -2.35 1.38
N GLY A 121 -6.38 -2.56 0.66
CA GLY A 121 -7.68 -2.00 1.06
C GLY A 121 -8.01 -0.62 0.50
N PHE A 122 -7.20 -0.10 -0.40
CA PHE A 122 -7.42 1.16 -1.11
C PHE A 122 -7.45 0.93 -2.62
N TRP A 123 -8.28 1.69 -3.35
CA TRP A 123 -8.33 1.67 -4.79
C TRP A 123 -8.50 3.08 -5.37
N ASP A 124 -7.60 3.43 -6.24
CA ASP A 124 -7.65 4.54 -7.19
C ASP A 124 -6.75 4.20 -8.37
N ALA A 125 -7.25 4.33 -9.59
CA ALA A 125 -6.52 3.91 -10.79
C ALA A 125 -5.28 4.79 -11.07
N GLY A 126 -5.33 6.09 -10.74
CA GLY A 126 -4.20 7.01 -10.88
C GLY A 126 -3.08 6.66 -9.89
N VAL A 127 -3.45 6.40 -8.63
CA VAL A 127 -2.51 5.96 -7.59
C VAL A 127 -1.91 4.59 -7.96
N PHE A 128 -2.72 3.66 -8.51
CA PHE A 128 -2.23 2.37 -8.99
C PHE A 128 -1.18 2.54 -10.10
N ALA A 129 -1.44 3.41 -11.07
CA ALA A 129 -0.49 3.69 -12.15
C ALA A 129 0.82 4.31 -11.64
N ALA A 130 0.75 5.27 -10.71
CA ALA A 130 1.92 5.86 -10.07
C ALA A 130 2.71 4.84 -9.24
N ALA A 131 2.01 3.97 -8.50
CA ALA A 131 2.60 2.88 -7.74
C ALA A 131 3.31 1.87 -8.64
N ALA A 132 2.70 1.49 -9.77
CA ALA A 132 3.35 0.60 -10.75
C ALA A 132 4.62 1.24 -11.33
N ALA A 133 4.57 2.53 -11.66
CA ALA A 133 5.75 3.26 -12.14
C ALA A 133 6.90 3.30 -11.11
N ALA A 134 6.57 3.34 -9.82
CA ALA A 134 7.55 3.39 -8.72
C ALA A 134 8.26 2.05 -8.46
N VAL A 135 7.75 0.92 -8.96
CA VAL A 135 8.40 -0.38 -8.79
C VAL A 135 9.71 -0.40 -9.58
N ALA A 136 10.80 -0.80 -8.94
CA ALA A 136 12.11 -0.99 -9.58
C ALA A 136 12.12 -2.19 -10.54
N ASP A 137 13.08 -2.25 -11.44
CA ASP A 137 13.29 -3.41 -12.30
C ASP A 137 13.50 -4.69 -11.45
N GLY A 138 12.81 -5.76 -11.79
CA GLY A 138 12.74 -6.99 -11.00
C GLY A 138 11.88 -6.92 -9.74
N GLY A 139 11.41 -5.74 -9.36
CA GLY A 139 10.60 -5.50 -8.18
C GLY A 139 9.17 -6.00 -8.30
N LEU A 140 8.41 -5.89 -7.22
CA LEU A 140 7.04 -6.38 -7.11
C LEU A 140 6.03 -5.27 -6.83
N LEU A 141 4.85 -5.39 -7.43
CA LEU A 141 3.64 -4.67 -7.08
C LEU A 141 2.66 -5.64 -6.44
N ALA A 142 2.22 -5.37 -5.21
CA ALA A 142 1.26 -6.18 -4.48
C ALA A 142 0.06 -5.31 -4.07
N TRP A 143 -1.12 -5.62 -4.59
CA TRP A 143 -2.33 -4.82 -4.41
C TRP A 143 -3.51 -5.68 -4.00
N GLU A 144 -4.32 -5.21 -3.06
CA GLU A 144 -5.61 -5.82 -2.73
C GLU A 144 -6.65 -4.74 -2.51
N ALA A 145 -7.78 -4.82 -3.22
CA ALA A 145 -8.87 -3.87 -3.07
C ALA A 145 -10.24 -4.54 -3.19
N LEU A 146 -11.29 -3.80 -2.83
CA LEU A 146 -12.67 -4.23 -2.98
C LEU A 146 -13.02 -4.40 -4.46
N THR A 147 -13.84 -5.39 -4.78
CA THR A 147 -14.45 -5.57 -6.10
C THR A 147 -15.85 -4.94 -6.14
N ALA A 148 -16.42 -4.79 -7.32
CA ALA A 148 -17.76 -4.26 -7.51
C ALA A 148 -18.83 -5.06 -6.74
N GLU A 149 -18.58 -6.34 -6.46
CA GLU A 149 -19.46 -7.21 -5.67
C GLU A 149 -19.65 -6.71 -4.23
N ALA A 150 -18.66 -5.98 -3.68
CA ALA A 150 -18.78 -5.40 -2.34
C ALA A 150 -19.96 -4.43 -2.22
N ARG A 151 -20.36 -3.78 -3.31
CA ARG A 151 -21.51 -2.86 -3.36
C ARG A 151 -22.86 -3.55 -3.16
N ARG A 152 -22.93 -4.88 -3.35
CA ARG A 152 -24.16 -5.64 -3.04
C ARG A 152 -24.45 -5.65 -1.55
N ALA A 153 -23.41 -5.70 -0.71
CA ALA A 153 -23.53 -5.63 0.74
C ALA A 153 -23.51 -4.19 1.27
N HIS A 154 -22.90 -3.28 0.50
CA HIS A 154 -22.70 -1.87 0.87
C HIS A 154 -23.08 -0.98 -0.33
N PRO A 155 -24.38 -0.73 -0.59
CA PRO A 155 -24.84 0.02 -1.75
C PRO A 155 -24.29 1.46 -1.83
N ASP A 156 -24.03 2.09 -0.69
CA ASP A 156 -23.49 3.45 -0.58
C ASP A 156 -21.97 3.52 -0.88
N LEU A 157 -21.31 2.38 -1.07
CA LEU A 157 -19.89 2.36 -1.41
C LEU A 157 -19.68 2.96 -2.81
N PRO A 158 -18.85 4.02 -2.97
CA PRO A 158 -18.59 4.60 -4.28
C PRO A 158 -18.04 3.55 -5.25
N SER A 159 -18.56 3.52 -6.48
CA SER A 159 -18.07 2.59 -7.50
C SER A 159 -16.61 2.81 -7.84
N ALA A 160 -16.13 4.05 -7.77
CA ALA A 160 -14.73 4.43 -8.00
C ALA A 160 -13.75 3.79 -6.97
N TRP A 161 -14.25 3.31 -5.82
CA TRP A 161 -13.42 2.62 -4.82
C TRP A 161 -13.37 1.11 -5.01
N CYS A 162 -13.95 0.61 -6.10
CA CYS A 162 -14.04 -0.81 -6.38
C CYS A 162 -13.39 -1.15 -7.73
N LEU A 163 -12.69 -2.26 -7.74
CA LEU A 163 -12.12 -2.85 -8.95
C LEU A 163 -13.22 -3.27 -9.92
N ALA A 164 -13.07 -2.90 -11.18
CA ALA A 164 -13.87 -3.43 -12.27
C ALA A 164 -13.44 -4.86 -12.65
N PRO A 165 -14.21 -5.59 -13.47
CA PRO A 165 -13.79 -6.90 -13.98
C PRO A 165 -12.43 -6.82 -14.69
N GLY A 166 -11.52 -7.74 -14.34
CA GLY A 166 -10.16 -7.77 -14.90
C GLY A 166 -9.13 -6.87 -14.19
N GLU A 167 -9.57 -5.82 -13.48
CA GLU A 167 -8.66 -4.97 -12.70
C GLU A 167 -8.17 -5.70 -11.43
N PRO A 168 -6.98 -5.32 -10.93
CA PRO A 168 -6.08 -4.29 -11.44
C PRO A 168 -5.10 -4.79 -12.52
N ALA A 169 -5.02 -6.10 -12.82
CA ALA A 169 -4.02 -6.63 -13.76
C ALA A 169 -4.15 -6.03 -15.17
N SER A 170 -5.40 -5.75 -15.64
CA SER A 170 -5.62 -5.13 -16.96
C SER A 170 -5.10 -3.69 -17.08
N LEU A 171 -4.76 -3.04 -15.96
CA LEU A 171 -4.22 -1.69 -15.90
C LEU A 171 -2.69 -1.65 -15.70
N LEU A 172 -2.05 -2.81 -15.64
CA LEU A 172 -0.58 -2.85 -15.53
C LEU A 172 0.06 -2.26 -16.79
N PRO A 173 1.08 -1.39 -16.63
CA PRO A 173 1.82 -0.90 -17.79
C PRO A 173 2.64 -2.03 -18.43
N PRO A 174 3.09 -1.85 -19.68
CA PRO A 174 4.02 -2.78 -20.32
C PRO A 174 5.25 -3.08 -19.44
N GLY A 175 5.76 -4.30 -19.50
CA GLY A 175 6.91 -4.73 -18.70
C GLY A 175 6.54 -5.38 -17.37
N PHE A 176 5.26 -5.53 -17.03
CA PHE A 176 4.85 -6.32 -15.88
C PHE A 176 4.39 -7.71 -16.28
N GLY A 177 4.85 -8.72 -15.52
CA GLY A 177 4.31 -10.09 -15.55
C GLY A 177 3.43 -10.34 -14.32
N VAL A 178 2.19 -10.78 -14.53
CA VAL A 178 1.27 -11.16 -13.44
C VAL A 178 1.72 -12.51 -12.87
N LEU A 179 2.08 -12.53 -11.58
CA LEU A 179 2.40 -13.76 -10.85
C LEU A 179 1.15 -14.41 -10.28
N ASP A 180 0.18 -13.58 -9.84
CA ASP A 180 -1.11 -14.03 -9.33
C ASP A 180 -2.12 -12.89 -9.43
N GLN A 181 -3.33 -13.20 -9.89
CA GLN A 181 -4.51 -12.38 -9.66
C GLN A 181 -5.65 -13.30 -9.25
N SER A 182 -6.17 -13.12 -8.04
CA SER A 182 -7.19 -14.00 -7.48
C SER A 182 -8.19 -13.25 -6.60
N GLU A 183 -9.41 -13.77 -6.56
CA GLU A 183 -10.42 -13.31 -5.59
C GLU A 183 -10.06 -13.80 -4.18
N VAL A 184 -10.34 -12.96 -3.19
CA VAL A 184 -10.18 -13.36 -1.78
C VAL A 184 -11.48 -14.04 -1.34
N PRO A 185 -11.46 -15.35 -1.02
CA PRO A 185 -12.67 -16.07 -0.67
C PRO A 185 -13.47 -15.38 0.44
N GLY A 186 -14.76 -15.16 0.20
CA GLY A 186 -15.71 -14.61 1.18
C GLY A 186 -15.51 -13.13 1.54
N ARG A 187 -14.68 -12.37 0.81
CA ARG A 187 -14.36 -10.98 1.18
C ARG A 187 -14.67 -9.92 0.14
N ASN A 188 -15.21 -10.28 -1.02
CA ASN A 188 -15.44 -9.35 -2.14
C ASN A 188 -14.23 -8.46 -2.44
N ARG A 189 -13.05 -9.06 -2.43
CA ARG A 189 -11.77 -8.41 -2.71
C ARG A 189 -11.02 -9.20 -3.76
N ARG A 190 -10.21 -8.50 -4.54
CA ARG A 190 -9.26 -9.09 -5.47
C ARG A 190 -7.86 -8.65 -5.12
N ARG A 191 -6.93 -9.59 -5.18
CA ARG A 191 -5.51 -9.35 -5.00
C ARG A 191 -4.77 -9.51 -6.31
N LEU A 192 -3.71 -8.74 -6.45
CA LEU A 192 -2.73 -8.84 -7.52
C LEU A 192 -1.34 -8.96 -6.90
N LEU A 193 -0.52 -9.82 -7.49
CA LEU A 193 0.92 -9.83 -7.32
C LEU A 193 1.54 -9.83 -8.71
N ALA A 194 2.32 -8.82 -9.04
CA ALA A 194 2.94 -8.67 -10.34
C ALA A 194 4.41 -8.28 -10.20
N ARG A 195 5.25 -8.72 -11.13
CA ARG A 195 6.68 -8.44 -11.19
C ARG A 195 6.98 -7.53 -12.37
N ARG A 196 7.74 -6.47 -12.14
CA ARG A 196 8.34 -5.69 -13.21
C ARG A 196 9.50 -6.47 -13.82
N ALA A 197 9.55 -6.56 -15.16
CA ALA A 197 10.68 -7.18 -15.84
C ALA A 197 11.97 -6.44 -15.52
N SER A 198 13.08 -7.19 -15.41
CA SER A 198 14.40 -6.59 -15.34
C SER A 198 14.78 -6.07 -16.72
N SER A 199 15.28 -4.83 -16.81
CA SER A 199 15.91 -4.36 -18.05
C SER A 199 17.15 -5.23 -18.32
N ILE A 200 17.18 -5.90 -19.46
CA ILE A 200 18.37 -6.63 -19.92
C ILE A 200 19.43 -5.56 -20.25
N GLN A 201 20.49 -5.52 -19.48
CA GLN A 201 21.67 -4.73 -19.82
C GLN A 201 22.44 -5.39 -20.95
#